data_bacf940655658049ab007a0f0bc8b0e7
#
_entry.id   bacf940655658049ab007a0f0bc8b0e7
#
_cell.length_a   1.000
_cell.length_b   1.000
_cell.length_c   1.000
_cell.angle_alpha   90.00
_cell.angle_beta   90.00
_cell.angle_gamma   90.00
#
_symmetry.space_group_name_H-M   'P 1'
#
loop_
_entity.id
_entity.type
_entity.pdbx_description
1 polymer ?
#
loop_
_entity_poly.entity_id
_entity_poly.type
_entity_poly.pdbx_seq_one_letter_code
_entity_poly.pdbx_strand_id
1 'polypeptide(L)'
;IVQDIAGDDMCYMLDPTSKEVMRVKETKITRLCENREERKVLLASIYPAKFTYNPFEATRLYRENLDWFYNSYAPPAWYEKVFYSKGIEEIAKRESIPPMYQEFFGHLVQDHQDSYHYVLKWLANAIRDRNYCVLTAIGNQGIGKGVLGEIMRLLVGEKNFHTSDTRLITKDFNKQFKNKRIVFCDEIQILKIEH
;
A
#
# COMPACT_ATOMS: atom_id res chain seq x y z
N ILE A 1 0.22 -13.60 17.67
CA ILE A 1 0.11 -14.52 16.51
C ILE A 1 -1.32 -14.47 16.04
N VAL A 2 -1.52 -14.38 14.75
CA VAL A 2 -2.86 -14.34 14.13
C VAL A 2 -2.96 -15.51 13.16
N GLN A 3 -4.04 -16.30 13.27
CA GLN A 3 -4.34 -17.37 12.34
C GLN A 3 -5.37 -16.90 11.31
N ASP A 4 -5.09 -17.14 10.03
CA ASP A 4 -6.04 -16.88 8.95
C ASP A 4 -7.12 -17.95 8.94
N ILE A 5 -8.36 -17.59 9.27
CA ILE A 5 -9.51 -18.50 9.29
C ILE A 5 -10.14 -18.74 7.90
N ALA A 6 -9.73 -17.96 6.90
CA ALA A 6 -10.24 -18.08 5.53
C ALA A 6 -9.34 -18.92 4.62
N GLY A 7 -8.22 -19.42 5.12
CA GLY A 7 -7.22 -20.12 4.33
C GLY A 7 -6.51 -21.23 5.11
N ASP A 8 -5.49 -21.77 4.49
CA ASP A 8 -4.67 -22.87 5.00
C ASP A 8 -4.22 -22.68 6.46
N ASP A 9 -3.73 -23.73 7.13
CA ASP A 9 -3.17 -23.76 8.50
C ASP A 9 -1.95 -22.86 8.68
N MET A 10 -2.10 -21.61 8.27
CA MET A 10 -1.04 -20.60 8.28
C MET A 10 -1.29 -19.59 9.38
N CYS A 11 -0.26 -19.37 10.16
CA CYS A 11 -0.22 -18.33 11.17
C CYS A 11 0.67 -17.18 10.72
N TYR A 12 0.39 -16.01 11.24
CA TYR A 12 1.17 -14.82 10.99
C TYR A 12 1.75 -14.33 12.32
N MET A 13 3.06 -14.20 12.34
CA MET A 13 3.81 -13.70 13.50
C MET A 13 4.41 -12.34 13.17
N LEU A 14 4.31 -11.41 14.11
CA LEU A 14 5.10 -10.18 14.03
C LEU A 14 6.51 -10.49 14.53
N ASP A 15 7.50 -10.29 13.69
CA ASP A 15 8.90 -10.32 14.11
C ASP A 15 9.15 -9.15 15.07
N PRO A 16 9.58 -9.40 16.30
CA PRO A 16 9.79 -8.34 17.29
C PRO A 16 10.91 -7.37 16.90
N THR A 17 11.86 -7.82 16.09
CA THR A 17 13.05 -7.05 15.69
C THR A 17 12.76 -6.22 14.44
N SER A 18 12.37 -6.88 13.34
CA SER A 18 12.13 -6.20 12.05
C SER A 18 10.75 -5.53 11.98
N LYS A 19 9.84 -5.85 12.91
CA LYS A 19 8.43 -5.45 12.86
C LYS A 19 7.69 -5.93 11.61
N GLU A 20 8.27 -6.86 10.90
CA GLU A 20 7.65 -7.49 9.73
C GLU A 20 6.75 -8.65 10.12
N VAL A 21 5.71 -8.84 9.33
CA VAL A 21 4.79 -9.97 9.52
C VAL A 21 5.31 -11.16 8.71
N MET A 22 5.69 -12.20 9.40
CA MET A 22 6.12 -13.45 8.79
C MET A 22 4.97 -14.43 8.72
N ARG A 23 4.80 -15.05 7.56
CA ARG A 23 3.86 -16.16 7.36
C ARG A 23 4.54 -17.48 7.70
N VAL A 24 4.01 -18.19 8.67
CA VAL A 24 4.58 -19.45 9.16
C VAL A 24 3.49 -20.51 9.32
N LYS A 25 3.82 -21.77 9.08
CA LYS A 25 2.91 -22.87 9.39
C LYS A 25 2.78 -23.02 10.91
N GLU A 26 1.58 -23.36 11.39
CA GLU A 26 1.34 -23.63 12.81
C GLU A 26 2.31 -24.67 13.37
N THR A 27 2.61 -25.72 12.60
CA THR A 27 3.59 -26.75 12.96
C THR A 27 5.00 -26.19 13.19
N LYS A 28 5.39 -25.12 12.50
CA LYS A 28 6.70 -24.48 12.71
C LYS A 28 6.70 -23.66 13.99
N ILE A 29 5.59 -22.99 14.31
CA ILE A 29 5.43 -22.22 15.56
C ILE A 29 5.53 -23.15 16.76
N THR A 30 4.83 -24.28 16.70
CA THR A 30 4.82 -25.27 17.80
C THR A 30 6.17 -25.95 18.04
N ARG A 31 7.06 -25.97 17.02
CA ARG A 31 8.46 -26.46 17.16
C ARG A 31 9.39 -25.46 17.88
N LEU A 32 8.97 -24.20 17.99
CA LEU A 32 9.75 -23.19 18.75
C LEU A 32 9.55 -23.30 20.25
N CYS A 33 8.57 -24.11 20.71
CA CYS A 33 8.30 -24.31 22.12
C CYS A 33 9.12 -25.47 22.64
N GLU A 34 9.82 -25.24 23.76
CA GLU A 34 10.68 -26.26 24.40
C GLU A 34 9.86 -27.34 25.12
N ASN A 35 8.68 -26.97 25.59
CA ASN A 35 7.83 -27.87 26.36
C ASN A 35 6.33 -27.77 26.01
N ARG A 36 5.55 -28.72 26.55
CA ARG A 36 4.11 -28.84 26.29
C ARG A 36 3.28 -27.67 26.83
N GLU A 37 3.69 -27.11 27.97
CA GLU A 37 2.95 -26.01 28.59
C GLU A 37 3.16 -24.69 27.83
N GLU A 38 4.38 -24.41 27.41
CA GLU A 38 4.64 -23.28 26.50
C GLU A 38 3.85 -23.37 25.21
N ARG A 39 3.76 -24.60 24.66
CA ARG A 39 2.94 -24.84 23.47
C ARG A 39 1.47 -24.52 23.70
N LYS A 40 0.89 -24.92 24.84
CA LYS A 40 -0.50 -24.61 25.19
C LYS A 40 -0.73 -23.10 25.30
N VAL A 41 0.17 -22.39 26.01
CA VAL A 41 0.08 -20.94 26.18
C VAL A 41 0.19 -20.24 24.83
N LEU A 42 1.11 -20.68 23.98
CA LEU A 42 1.29 -20.12 22.65
C LEU A 42 0.05 -20.32 21.78
N LEU A 43 -0.49 -21.55 21.74
CA LEU A 43 -1.70 -21.84 20.97
C LEU A 43 -2.92 -21.07 21.48
N ALA A 44 -3.04 -20.89 22.80
CA ALA A 44 -4.11 -20.08 23.39
C ALA A 44 -3.97 -18.58 23.09
N SER A 45 -2.78 -18.13 22.69
CA SER A 45 -2.52 -16.74 22.29
C SER A 45 -2.72 -16.47 20.78
N ILE A 46 -3.14 -17.48 20.03
CA ILE A 46 -3.43 -17.34 18.60
C ILE A 46 -4.84 -16.76 18.43
N TYR A 47 -4.93 -15.62 17.80
CA TYR A 47 -6.20 -14.97 17.48
C TYR A 47 -6.67 -15.38 16.08
N PRO A 48 -7.82 -16.05 15.94
CA PRO A 48 -8.42 -16.28 14.64
C PRO A 48 -8.89 -14.96 14.05
N ALA A 49 -8.41 -14.61 12.86
CA ALA A 49 -8.80 -13.37 12.19
C ALA A 49 -8.88 -13.56 10.68
N LYS A 50 -9.77 -12.81 10.04
CA LYS A 50 -9.83 -12.69 8.58
C LYS A 50 -8.75 -11.72 8.12
N PHE A 51 -8.00 -12.09 7.09
CA PHE A 51 -7.01 -11.21 6.51
C PHE A 51 -7.68 -10.21 5.55
N THR A 52 -7.41 -8.94 5.77
CA THR A 52 -7.89 -7.86 4.92
C THR A 52 -6.75 -6.93 4.54
N TYR A 53 -6.98 -6.12 3.53
CA TYR A 53 -6.15 -4.99 3.16
C TYR A 53 -7.05 -3.74 3.15
N ASN A 54 -7.02 -3.00 4.24
CA ASN A 54 -7.84 -1.80 4.41
C ASN A 54 -6.94 -0.59 4.71
N PRO A 55 -6.64 0.27 3.71
CA PRO A 55 -5.81 1.44 3.91
C PRO A 55 -6.49 2.56 4.73
N PHE A 56 -7.77 2.42 5.04
CA PHE A 56 -8.56 3.38 5.83
C PHE A 56 -8.63 3.02 7.31
N GLU A 57 -8.18 1.80 7.67
CA GLU A 57 -8.14 1.35 9.05
C GLU A 57 -6.70 1.43 9.56
N ALA A 58 -6.49 2.27 10.57
CA ALA A 58 -5.17 2.47 11.16
C ALA A 58 -4.73 1.29 12.03
N THR A 59 -5.69 0.55 12.58
CA THR A 59 -5.43 -0.53 13.53
C THR A 59 -5.14 -1.83 12.79
N ARG A 60 -4.05 -2.50 13.12
CA ARG A 60 -3.68 -3.77 12.47
C ARG A 60 -4.61 -4.93 12.84
N LEU A 61 -5.08 -4.97 14.07
CA LEU A 61 -6.03 -5.98 14.54
C LEU A 61 -7.27 -5.26 15.06
N TYR A 62 -8.40 -5.43 14.41
CA TYR A 62 -9.65 -4.77 14.78
C TYR A 62 -10.81 -5.75 14.72
N ARG A 63 -11.93 -5.38 15.34
CA ARG A 63 -13.15 -6.18 15.38
C ARG A 63 -14.28 -5.45 14.71
N GLU A 64 -14.97 -6.14 13.81
CA GLU A 64 -16.14 -5.64 13.12
C GLU A 64 -17.20 -6.77 13.07
N ASN A 65 -18.45 -6.47 13.44
CA ASN A 65 -19.57 -7.43 13.41
C ASN A 65 -19.27 -8.80 14.04
N LEU A 66 -18.58 -8.82 15.19
CA LEU A 66 -18.16 -10.03 15.91
C LEU A 66 -16.93 -10.77 15.32
N ASP A 67 -16.50 -10.46 14.12
CA ASP A 67 -15.31 -11.01 13.51
C ASP A 67 -14.05 -10.20 13.83
N TRP A 68 -12.93 -10.88 13.98
CA TRP A 68 -11.62 -10.25 14.04
C TRP A 68 -11.02 -10.13 12.65
N PHE A 69 -10.43 -8.98 12.37
CA PHE A 69 -9.73 -8.69 11.12
C PHE A 69 -8.29 -8.31 11.40
N TYR A 70 -7.38 -8.90 10.64
CA TYR A 70 -5.99 -8.50 10.60
C TYR A 70 -5.72 -7.69 9.34
N ASN A 71 -5.39 -6.41 9.51
CA ASN A 71 -5.10 -5.51 8.41
C ASN A 71 -3.65 -5.67 7.95
N SER A 72 -3.47 -6.15 6.73
CA SER A 72 -2.16 -6.29 6.10
C SER A 72 -1.61 -4.99 5.51
N TYR A 73 -2.40 -3.92 5.52
CA TYR A 73 -1.94 -2.61 5.08
C TYR A 73 -0.80 -2.12 5.98
N ALA A 74 0.30 -1.72 5.37
CA ALA A 74 1.42 -1.10 6.06
C ALA A 74 1.44 0.40 5.67
N PRO A 75 1.05 1.31 6.56
CA PRO A 75 1.06 2.72 6.25
C PRO A 75 2.49 3.19 5.93
N PRO A 76 2.66 4.20 5.07
CA PRO A 76 3.97 4.80 4.82
C PRO A 76 4.52 5.44 6.10
N ALA A 77 5.84 5.51 6.22
CA ALA A 77 6.51 5.99 7.44
C ALA A 77 6.11 7.43 7.84
N TRP A 78 5.76 8.28 6.89
CA TRP A 78 5.29 9.64 7.15
C TRP A 78 3.88 9.66 7.77
N TYR A 79 3.05 8.64 7.49
CA TYR A 79 1.67 8.57 7.95
C TYR A 79 1.60 8.55 9.48
N GLU A 80 2.42 7.74 10.14
CA GLU A 80 2.48 7.71 11.61
C GLU A 80 2.90 9.05 12.18
N LYS A 81 3.88 9.72 11.56
CA LYS A 81 4.34 11.03 11.99
C LYS A 81 3.26 12.12 11.85
N VAL A 82 2.43 12.02 10.84
CA VAL A 82 1.38 13.00 10.55
C VAL A 82 0.12 12.73 11.38
N PHE A 83 -0.33 11.48 11.44
CA PHE A 83 -1.59 11.13 12.11
C PHE A 83 -1.50 11.09 13.63
N TYR A 84 -0.34 10.71 14.19
CA TYR A 84 -0.15 10.64 15.63
C TYR A 84 0.50 11.90 16.23
N SER A 85 1.07 12.78 15.41
CA SER A 85 1.49 14.09 15.89
C SER A 85 0.30 15.04 15.93
N LYS A 86 0.13 15.75 17.04
CA LYS A 86 -0.85 16.83 17.18
C LYS A 86 -0.69 17.95 16.12
N GLY A 87 0.26 17.78 15.19
CA GLY A 87 0.60 18.71 14.11
C GLY A 87 -0.20 18.53 12.82
N ILE A 88 -1.20 17.62 12.74
CA ILE A 88 -2.05 17.52 11.53
C ILE A 88 -2.76 18.86 11.27
N GLU A 89 -3.25 19.51 12.31
CA GLU A 89 -3.88 20.82 12.17
C GLU A 89 -2.91 21.90 11.67
N GLU A 90 -1.63 21.84 12.08
CA GLU A 90 -0.59 22.75 11.57
C GLU A 90 -0.20 22.41 10.12
N ILE A 91 -0.15 21.12 9.77
CA ILE A 91 0.16 20.70 8.40
C ILE A 91 -1.02 21.01 7.47
N ALA A 92 -2.24 20.83 7.92
CA ALA A 92 -3.44 21.20 7.17
C ALA A 92 -3.58 22.71 6.95
N LYS A 93 -2.99 23.53 7.81
CA LYS A 93 -2.91 24.99 7.66
C LYS A 93 -1.83 25.45 6.68
N ARG A 94 -0.92 24.58 6.22
CA ARG A 94 0.02 24.91 5.14
C ARG A 94 -0.77 24.97 3.83
N GLU A 95 -1.12 26.17 3.46
CA GLU A 95 -1.94 26.45 2.27
C GLU A 95 -1.20 26.21 0.94
N SER A 96 0.10 25.91 0.98
CA SER A 96 0.92 25.80 -0.23
C SER A 96 1.72 24.51 -0.31
N ILE A 97 1.67 23.90 -1.47
CA ILE A 97 2.62 22.86 -1.88
C ILE A 97 4.01 23.49 -1.95
N PRO A 98 5.09 22.84 -1.47
CA PRO A 98 6.44 23.37 -1.59
C PRO A 98 6.78 23.76 -3.04
N PRO A 99 7.48 24.90 -3.26
CA PRO A 99 7.72 25.44 -4.61
C PRO A 99 8.32 24.42 -5.59
N MET A 100 9.25 23.61 -5.14
CA MET A 100 9.87 22.56 -5.97
C MET A 100 8.84 21.57 -6.55
N TYR A 101 7.82 21.18 -5.77
CA TYR A 101 6.76 20.30 -6.26
C TYR A 101 5.78 21.05 -7.17
N GLN A 102 5.51 22.32 -6.90
CA GLN A 102 4.68 23.15 -7.80
C GLN A 102 5.33 23.26 -9.17
N GLU A 103 6.63 23.56 -9.21
CA GLU A 103 7.41 23.65 -10.44
C GLU A 103 7.46 22.30 -11.18
N PHE A 104 7.72 21.20 -10.46
CA PHE A 104 7.75 19.87 -11.05
C PHE A 104 6.39 19.49 -11.67
N PHE A 105 5.29 19.67 -10.95
CA PHE A 105 3.97 19.33 -11.46
C PHE A 105 3.54 20.29 -12.59
N GLY A 106 3.88 21.57 -12.49
CA GLY A 106 3.65 22.53 -13.57
C GLY A 106 4.36 22.10 -14.84
N HIS A 107 5.66 21.80 -14.76
CA HIS A 107 6.44 21.29 -15.89
C HIS A 107 5.85 20.00 -16.48
N LEU A 108 5.44 19.04 -15.62
CA LEU A 108 4.88 17.76 -16.05
C LEU A 108 3.61 17.92 -16.89
N VAL A 109 2.79 18.92 -16.59
CA VAL A 109 1.53 19.20 -17.30
C VAL A 109 1.64 20.41 -18.26
N GLN A 110 2.84 20.88 -18.55
CA GLN A 110 3.11 22.04 -19.42
C GLN A 110 2.31 23.28 -19.00
N ASP A 111 2.29 23.55 -17.70
CA ASP A 111 1.60 24.68 -17.05
C ASP A 111 0.07 24.76 -17.32
N HIS A 112 -0.53 23.66 -17.80
CA HIS A 112 -1.97 23.60 -17.99
C HIS A 112 -2.67 23.44 -16.64
N GLN A 113 -3.36 24.48 -16.18
CA GLN A 113 -3.92 24.57 -14.83
C GLN A 113 -4.91 23.47 -14.47
N ASP A 114 -5.81 23.10 -15.38
CA ASP A 114 -6.80 22.04 -15.12
C ASP A 114 -6.12 20.68 -14.96
N SER A 115 -5.12 20.40 -15.77
CA SER A 115 -4.31 19.18 -15.67
C SER A 115 -3.51 19.14 -14.37
N TYR A 116 -2.95 20.26 -13.95
CA TYR A 116 -2.27 20.42 -12.67
C TYR A 116 -3.18 20.06 -11.51
N HIS A 117 -4.35 20.68 -11.44
CA HIS A 117 -5.33 20.40 -10.39
C HIS A 117 -5.85 18.96 -10.44
N TYR A 118 -6.01 18.40 -11.65
CA TYR A 118 -6.43 17.02 -11.81
C TYR A 118 -5.41 16.04 -11.23
N VAL A 119 -4.12 16.21 -11.56
CA VAL A 119 -3.04 15.34 -11.04
C VAL A 119 -2.98 15.40 -9.52
N LEU A 120 -3.04 16.59 -8.93
CA LEU A 120 -3.02 16.74 -7.47
C LEU A 120 -4.24 16.10 -6.80
N LYS A 121 -5.44 16.27 -7.36
CA LYS A 121 -6.66 15.62 -6.87
C LYS A 121 -6.57 14.10 -6.99
N TRP A 122 -6.01 13.61 -8.10
CA TRP A 122 -5.82 12.19 -8.31
C TRP A 122 -4.87 11.60 -7.26
N LEU A 123 -3.75 12.26 -6.98
CA LEU A 123 -2.80 11.84 -5.94
C LEU A 123 -3.43 11.88 -4.55
N ALA A 124 -4.16 12.94 -4.23
CA ALA A 124 -4.87 13.06 -2.95
C ALA A 124 -5.89 11.91 -2.77
N ASN A 125 -6.65 11.59 -3.81
CA ASN A 125 -7.58 10.47 -3.78
C ASN A 125 -6.86 9.12 -3.66
N ALA A 126 -5.71 8.95 -4.33
CA ALA A 126 -4.92 7.73 -4.20
C ALA A 126 -4.47 7.46 -2.75
N ILE A 127 -4.35 8.50 -1.93
CA ILE A 127 -4.00 8.39 -0.49
C ILE A 127 -5.25 8.21 0.36
N ARG A 128 -6.33 8.95 0.09
CA ARG A 128 -7.50 9.05 0.95
C ARG A 128 -8.59 8.04 0.66
N ASP A 129 -8.75 7.66 -0.61
CA ASP A 129 -9.86 6.83 -1.07
C ASP A 129 -9.43 5.91 -2.23
N ARG A 130 -10.36 5.19 -2.83
CA ARG A 130 -10.12 4.38 -4.03
C ARG A 130 -10.23 5.26 -5.27
N ASN A 131 -9.17 5.26 -6.09
CA ASN A 131 -9.26 5.81 -7.43
C ASN A 131 -9.82 4.77 -8.40
N TYR A 132 -10.88 5.16 -9.10
CA TYR A 132 -11.46 4.36 -10.18
C TYR A 132 -10.97 4.80 -11.56
N CYS A 133 -10.10 5.81 -11.60
CA CYS A 133 -9.56 6.38 -12.82
C CYS A 133 -8.07 6.06 -12.95
N VAL A 134 -7.66 5.70 -14.15
CA VAL A 134 -6.24 5.55 -14.50
C VAL A 134 -5.67 6.92 -14.84
N LEU A 135 -4.53 7.26 -14.24
CA LEU A 135 -3.76 8.43 -14.63
C LEU A 135 -2.78 8.02 -15.74
N THR A 136 -2.95 8.59 -16.93
CA THR A 136 -2.08 8.34 -18.08
C THR A 136 -1.25 9.58 -18.37
N ALA A 137 0.08 9.45 -18.33
CA ALA A 137 1.03 10.50 -18.68
C ALA A 137 1.66 10.19 -20.05
N ILE A 138 1.34 11.00 -21.06
CA ILE A 138 1.87 10.88 -22.42
C ILE A 138 2.87 12.03 -22.63
N GLY A 139 4.05 11.71 -23.18
CA GLY A 139 5.04 12.72 -23.47
C GLY A 139 6.41 12.10 -23.78
N ASN A 140 7.34 12.94 -24.20
CA ASN A 140 8.69 12.55 -24.58
C ASN A 140 9.46 11.91 -23.41
N GLN A 141 10.54 11.22 -23.72
CA GLN A 141 11.49 10.75 -22.73
C GLN A 141 12.10 11.94 -21.99
N GLY A 142 12.35 11.79 -20.69
CA GLY A 142 12.98 12.83 -19.87
C GLY A 142 12.05 13.86 -19.23
N ILE A 143 10.75 13.88 -19.50
CA ILE A 143 9.81 14.86 -18.92
C ILE A 143 9.44 14.62 -17.45
N GLY A 144 10.04 13.65 -16.78
CA GLY A 144 9.81 13.41 -15.35
C GLY A 144 8.78 12.33 -15.01
N LYS A 145 8.31 11.51 -15.98
CA LYS A 145 7.34 10.42 -15.69
C LYS A 145 7.84 9.45 -14.61
N GLY A 146 9.12 9.05 -14.68
CA GLY A 146 9.74 8.21 -13.65
C GLY A 146 9.80 8.89 -12.27
N VAL A 147 10.07 10.19 -12.21
CA VAL A 147 10.05 10.97 -10.98
C VAL A 147 8.64 10.99 -10.36
N LEU A 148 7.60 11.10 -11.20
CA LEU A 148 6.21 10.98 -10.74
C LEU A 148 5.97 9.61 -10.09
N GLY A 149 6.47 8.53 -10.68
CA GLY A 149 6.41 7.19 -10.10
C GLY A 149 7.07 7.11 -8.72
N GLU A 150 8.25 7.72 -8.55
CA GLU A 150 8.94 7.80 -7.27
C GLU A 150 8.17 8.61 -6.22
N ILE A 151 7.59 9.74 -6.61
CA ILE A 151 6.71 10.52 -5.72
C ILE A 151 5.52 9.67 -5.26
N MET A 152 4.88 8.96 -6.18
CA MET A 152 3.77 8.04 -5.84
C MET A 152 4.22 6.95 -4.87
N ARG A 153 5.38 6.36 -5.09
CA ARG A 153 5.96 5.33 -4.23
C ARG A 153 6.19 5.86 -2.81
N LEU A 154 6.73 7.05 -2.67
CA LEU A 154 6.94 7.70 -1.37
C LEU A 154 5.63 8.04 -0.67
N LEU A 155 4.62 8.47 -1.43
CA LEU A 155 3.31 8.84 -0.89
C LEU A 155 2.56 7.65 -0.31
N VAL A 156 2.53 6.51 -0.99
CA VAL A 156 1.78 5.34 -0.52
C VAL A 156 2.63 4.33 0.26
N GLY A 157 3.94 4.47 0.20
CA GLY A 157 4.91 3.55 0.81
C GLY A 157 5.22 2.35 -0.07
N GLU A 158 6.45 1.85 0.05
CA GLU A 158 7.03 0.77 -0.76
C GLU A 158 6.14 -0.48 -0.84
N LYS A 159 5.59 -0.91 0.30
CA LYS A 159 4.76 -2.12 0.38
C LYS A 159 3.44 -1.99 -0.38
N ASN A 160 2.94 -0.78 -0.56
CA ASN A 160 1.66 -0.48 -1.21
C ASN A 160 1.81 -0.04 -2.67
N PHE A 161 3.04 0.06 -3.15
CA PHE A 161 3.39 0.44 -4.51
C PHE A 161 3.91 -0.76 -5.30
N HIS A 162 3.65 -0.80 -6.60
CA HIS A 162 4.21 -1.80 -7.49
C HIS A 162 4.53 -1.16 -8.84
N THR A 163 5.74 -1.39 -9.32
CA THR A 163 6.10 -1.07 -10.71
C THR A 163 5.88 -2.31 -11.55
N SER A 164 5.13 -2.19 -12.61
CA SER A 164 4.77 -3.28 -13.51
C SER A 164 5.20 -3.02 -14.93
N ASP A 165 5.55 -4.10 -15.63
CA ASP A 165 5.62 -4.11 -17.09
C ASP A 165 4.18 -4.21 -17.62
N THR A 166 3.87 -3.48 -18.68
CA THR A 166 2.55 -3.47 -19.33
C THR A 166 2.08 -4.87 -19.75
N ARG A 167 3.02 -5.74 -20.13
CA ARG A 167 2.73 -7.13 -20.51
C ARG A 167 2.13 -7.95 -19.37
N LEU A 168 2.33 -7.54 -18.14
CA LEU A 168 1.81 -8.24 -16.95
C LEU A 168 0.38 -7.82 -16.61
N ILE A 169 -0.07 -6.66 -17.07
CA ILE A 169 -1.45 -6.17 -16.84
C ILE A 169 -2.45 -6.98 -17.67
N THR A 170 -2.04 -7.43 -18.85
CA THR A 170 -2.90 -8.18 -19.77
C THR A 170 -2.97 -9.68 -19.49
N LYS A 171 -2.19 -10.17 -18.50
CA LYS A 171 -2.21 -11.58 -18.12
C LYS A 171 -3.25 -11.85 -17.04
N ASP A 172 -3.89 -13.02 -17.09
CA ASP A 172 -4.94 -13.45 -16.16
C ASP A 172 -4.48 -13.55 -14.69
N PHE A 173 -3.18 -13.48 -14.43
CA PHE A 173 -2.58 -13.63 -13.12
C PHE A 173 -2.17 -12.28 -12.49
N ASN A 174 -3.13 -11.59 -11.88
CA ASN A 174 -2.93 -10.30 -11.22
C ASN A 174 -2.57 -10.41 -9.72
N LYS A 175 -2.04 -11.55 -9.27
CA LYS A 175 -1.66 -11.76 -7.85
C LYS A 175 -0.67 -10.71 -7.33
N GLN A 176 0.22 -10.23 -8.18
CA GLN A 176 1.22 -9.22 -7.84
C GLN A 176 0.61 -7.84 -7.54
N PHE A 177 -0.61 -7.58 -8.04
CA PHE A 177 -1.33 -6.33 -7.81
C PHE A 177 -2.21 -6.39 -6.56
N LYS A 178 -2.40 -7.59 -6.02
CA LYS A 178 -3.18 -7.77 -4.80
C LYS A 178 -2.52 -6.98 -3.67
N ASN A 179 -3.33 -6.22 -2.94
CA ASN A 179 -2.87 -5.41 -1.81
C ASN A 179 -1.87 -4.30 -2.22
N LYS A 180 -2.03 -3.76 -3.43
CA LYS A 180 -1.30 -2.57 -3.87
C LYS A 180 -2.25 -1.38 -3.99
N ARG A 181 -1.77 -0.24 -3.53
CA ARG A 181 -2.50 1.03 -3.58
C ARG A 181 -2.35 1.71 -4.93
N ILE A 182 -1.13 1.67 -5.46
CA ILE A 182 -0.79 2.18 -6.78
C ILE A 182 0.01 1.11 -7.53
N VAL A 183 -0.37 0.90 -8.77
CA VAL A 183 0.41 0.16 -9.75
C VAL A 183 0.87 1.15 -10.80
N PHE A 184 2.18 1.33 -10.90
CA PHE A 184 2.82 2.21 -11.86
C PHE A 184 3.33 1.40 -13.05
N CYS A 185 2.92 1.76 -14.24
CA CYS A 185 3.38 1.12 -15.48
C CYS A 185 4.27 2.09 -16.21
N ASP A 186 5.55 1.78 -16.25
CA ASP A 186 6.51 2.51 -17.06
C ASP A 186 6.50 1.94 -18.48
N GLU A 187 6.52 2.84 -19.48
CA GLU A 187 6.54 2.49 -20.91
C GLU A 187 5.42 1.53 -21.37
N ILE A 188 4.23 2.07 -21.55
CA ILE A 188 3.13 1.30 -22.16
C ILE A 188 3.44 1.09 -23.66
N GLN A 189 3.89 -0.11 -23.99
CA GLN A 189 3.92 -0.55 -25.38
C GLN A 189 2.48 -0.83 -25.83
N ILE A 190 1.96 0.03 -26.70
CA ILE A 190 0.69 -0.25 -27.39
C ILE A 190 0.98 -1.44 -28.31
N LEU A 191 0.57 -2.64 -27.88
CA LEU A 191 0.55 -3.79 -28.77
C LEU A 191 -0.34 -3.41 -29.95
N LYS A 192 0.23 -3.38 -31.16
CA LYS A 192 -0.58 -3.28 -32.36
C LYS A 192 -1.57 -4.43 -32.34
N ILE A 193 -2.85 -4.11 -32.17
CA ILE A 193 -3.91 -5.07 -32.43
C ILE A 193 -3.90 -5.24 -33.93
N GLU A 194 -3.27 -6.33 -34.39
CA GLU A 194 -3.45 -6.78 -35.76
C GLU A 194 -4.92 -7.23 -35.87
N HIS A 195 -5.65 -6.51 -36.72
CA HIS A 195 -7.03 -6.82 -37.09
C HIS A 195 -7.07 -7.97 -38.09
#